data_38dddf76a293c322358c437df857bcd4
#
_entry.id   38dddf76a293c322358c437df857bcd4
#
_cell.length_a   1.000
_cell.length_b   1.000
_cell.length_c   1.000
_cell.angle_alpha   90.00
_cell.angle_beta   90.00
_cell.angle_gamma   90.00
#
_symmetry.space_group_name_H-M   'P 1'
#
loop_
_entity.id
_entity.type
_entity.pdbx_description
1 polymer ?
#
loop_
_entity_poly.entity_id
_entity_poly.type
_entity_poly.pdbx_seq_one_letter_code
_entity_poly.pdbx_strand_id
1 'polypeptide(L)'
;MTQRANADSFLEQLKLTYGPKEFLTAFFFKAVDAAARRGVYLEFGTFSDLLRVNESNLDSWMPLTTSFREHPGGATNETGFVILGRNLAGEVVATQAARIFDWHNTNFKAEAESLRFFYRDPARDRRAGEACFVSAPAAETISGKVALGGGIWYRPDFRRLKLGEIIPRIGRAYALTLWNYDSLIATITQQNVQKAFDKRLGFLDITPSSVVMRRSATVPDGDLDLALARMTPMQLVDDLFGFLAGFDAEIDARIDERRA
;
A
#
# COMPACT_ATOMS: atom_id res chain seq x y z
N MET A 1 16.78 -18.87 -17.38
CA MET A 1 17.75 -18.07 -16.59
C MET A 1 17.21 -16.72 -16.15
N THR A 2 16.31 -16.11 -16.89
CA THR A 2 15.80 -14.72 -16.66
C THR A 2 14.89 -14.55 -15.43
N GLN A 3 14.16 -15.56 -15.00
CA GLN A 3 13.15 -15.46 -13.93
C GLN A 3 13.73 -15.32 -12.51
N ARG A 4 14.79 -16.06 -12.19
CA ARG A 4 15.50 -15.91 -10.91
C ARG A 4 16.25 -14.57 -10.82
N ALA A 5 16.85 -14.13 -11.90
CA ALA A 5 17.60 -12.87 -11.94
C ALA A 5 16.72 -11.64 -11.59
N ASN A 6 15.44 -11.60 -11.97
CA ASN A 6 14.55 -10.47 -11.66
C ASN A 6 14.08 -10.46 -10.18
N ALA A 7 13.82 -11.63 -9.59
CA ALA A 7 13.45 -11.73 -8.17
C ALA A 7 14.64 -11.39 -7.27
N ASP A 8 15.83 -11.85 -7.61
CA ASP A 8 17.07 -11.56 -6.89
C ASP A 8 17.39 -10.07 -6.95
N SER A 9 17.20 -9.42 -8.11
CA SER A 9 17.42 -7.97 -8.30
C SER A 9 16.53 -7.10 -7.40
N PHE A 10 15.26 -7.46 -7.15
CA PHE A 10 14.39 -6.72 -6.23
C PHE A 10 14.86 -6.89 -4.78
N LEU A 11 15.20 -8.12 -4.37
CA LEU A 11 15.65 -8.43 -3.01
C LEU A 11 16.98 -7.71 -2.68
N GLU A 12 17.91 -7.61 -3.63
CA GLU A 12 19.18 -6.90 -3.48
C GLU A 12 19.01 -5.39 -3.25
N GLN A 13 17.92 -4.80 -3.73
CA GLN A 13 17.61 -3.39 -3.56
C GLN A 13 16.94 -3.06 -2.22
N LEU A 14 16.49 -4.07 -1.46
CA LEU A 14 15.84 -3.85 -0.18
C LEU A 14 16.81 -3.33 0.88
N LYS A 15 16.46 -2.21 1.49
CA LYS A 15 17.21 -1.61 2.60
C LYS A 15 16.60 -2.04 3.93
N LEU A 16 17.24 -2.99 4.60
CA LEU A 16 16.77 -3.52 5.90
C LEU A 16 17.48 -2.76 7.04
N THR A 17 17.07 -1.50 7.26
CA THR A 17 17.65 -0.64 8.30
C THR A 17 17.05 -0.94 9.67
N TYR A 18 15.72 -1.05 9.77
CA TYR A 18 14.97 -1.21 11.01
C TYR A 18 14.21 -2.53 11.07
N GLY A 19 13.70 -2.85 12.26
CA GLY A 19 12.88 -4.04 12.51
C GLY A 19 13.68 -5.33 12.74
N PRO A 20 13.02 -6.48 12.92
CA PRO A 20 13.64 -7.78 13.14
C PRO A 20 14.22 -8.34 11.83
N LYS A 21 15.48 -8.00 11.55
CA LYS A 21 16.13 -8.21 10.23
C LYS A 21 16.07 -9.64 9.72
N GLU A 22 16.41 -10.63 10.56
CA GLU A 22 16.40 -12.04 10.15
C GLU A 22 15.01 -12.50 9.72
N PHE A 23 14.01 -12.18 10.52
CA PHE A 23 12.61 -12.49 10.23
C PHE A 23 12.13 -11.79 8.94
N LEU A 24 12.40 -10.49 8.80
CA LEU A 24 12.00 -9.73 7.62
C LEU A 24 12.72 -10.20 6.36
N THR A 25 13.99 -10.60 6.45
CA THR A 25 14.71 -11.22 5.34
C THR A 25 14.00 -12.51 4.88
N ALA A 26 13.70 -13.41 5.81
CA ALA A 26 12.98 -14.66 5.49
C ALA A 26 11.60 -14.37 4.89
N PHE A 27 10.88 -13.39 5.44
CA PHE A 27 9.59 -12.95 4.91
C PHE A 27 9.70 -12.47 3.46
N PHE A 28 10.64 -11.56 3.16
CA PHE A 28 10.80 -11.03 1.80
C PHE A 28 11.12 -12.13 0.79
N PHE A 29 12.03 -13.05 1.12
CA PHE A 29 12.34 -14.17 0.25
C PHE A 29 11.10 -15.01 -0.08
N LYS A 30 10.33 -15.40 0.93
CA LYS A 30 9.13 -16.23 0.74
C LYS A 30 8.02 -15.46 0.00
N ALA A 31 7.80 -14.19 0.33
CA ALA A 31 6.73 -13.40 -0.27
C ALA A 31 7.03 -13.01 -1.72
N VAL A 32 8.28 -12.66 -2.05
CA VAL A 32 8.71 -12.35 -3.43
C VAL A 32 8.65 -13.61 -4.30
N ASP A 33 9.11 -14.74 -3.80
CA ASP A 33 9.00 -16.03 -4.50
C ASP A 33 7.52 -16.43 -4.73
N ALA A 34 6.65 -16.18 -3.73
CA ALA A 34 5.21 -16.42 -3.87
C ALA A 34 4.54 -15.53 -4.95
N ALA A 35 4.99 -14.29 -5.12
CA ALA A 35 4.54 -13.43 -6.22
C ALA A 35 5.07 -13.95 -7.58
N ALA A 36 6.34 -14.33 -7.65
CA ALA A 36 6.97 -14.86 -8.85
C ALA A 36 6.30 -16.16 -9.34
N ARG A 37 5.95 -17.09 -8.42
CA ARG A 37 5.17 -18.30 -8.76
C ARG A 37 3.78 -18.00 -9.33
N ARG A 38 3.25 -16.80 -9.13
CA ARG A 38 1.98 -16.31 -9.70
C ARG A 38 2.18 -15.51 -10.98
N GLY A 39 3.41 -15.54 -11.53
CA GLY A 39 3.78 -14.86 -12.76
C GLY A 39 3.99 -13.35 -12.59
N VAL A 40 4.24 -12.87 -11.36
CA VAL A 40 4.47 -11.45 -11.08
C VAL A 40 5.87 -11.25 -10.49
N TYR A 41 6.70 -10.51 -11.21
CA TYR A 41 8.07 -10.16 -10.86
C TYR A 41 8.13 -8.72 -10.38
N LEU A 42 8.66 -8.49 -9.17
CA LEU A 42 8.65 -7.19 -8.52
C LEU A 42 9.89 -6.38 -8.89
N GLU A 43 9.71 -5.08 -9.02
CA GLU A 43 10.76 -4.09 -9.18
C GLU A 43 10.35 -2.78 -8.50
N PHE A 44 11.32 -1.92 -8.18
CA PHE A 44 11.02 -0.55 -7.77
C PHE A 44 10.77 0.31 -9.00
N GLY A 45 9.74 1.15 -8.91
CA GLY A 45 9.39 2.15 -9.91
C GLY A 45 9.39 3.55 -9.29
N THR A 46 8.96 4.53 -10.09
CA THR A 46 8.77 5.92 -9.68
C THR A 46 7.29 6.26 -9.51
N PHE A 47 6.98 7.37 -8.84
CA PHE A 47 5.60 7.88 -8.79
C PHE A 47 5.08 8.32 -10.18
N SER A 48 5.95 8.76 -11.07
CA SER A 48 5.62 9.01 -12.48
C SER A 48 5.22 7.73 -13.21
N ASP A 49 5.90 6.60 -12.94
CA ASP A 49 5.50 5.30 -13.49
C ASP A 49 4.13 4.87 -12.96
N LEU A 50 3.91 5.01 -11.64
CA LEU A 50 2.62 4.71 -11.01
C LEU A 50 1.48 5.51 -11.64
N LEU A 51 1.67 6.82 -11.84
CA LEU A 51 0.69 7.69 -12.47
C LEU A 51 0.40 7.26 -13.92
N ARG A 52 1.43 6.97 -14.70
CA ARG A 52 1.28 6.49 -16.09
C ARG A 52 0.50 5.18 -16.15
N VAL A 53 0.79 4.23 -15.26
CA VAL A 53 0.03 2.96 -15.17
C VAL A 53 -1.42 3.24 -14.79
N ASN A 54 -1.68 4.14 -13.83
CA ASN A 54 -3.04 4.50 -13.43
C ASN A 54 -3.83 5.12 -14.59
N GLU A 55 -3.27 6.12 -15.26
CA GLU A 55 -3.91 6.81 -16.39
C GLU A 55 -4.23 5.88 -17.55
N SER A 56 -3.42 4.84 -17.76
CA SER A 56 -3.63 3.83 -18.80
C SER A 56 -4.65 2.75 -18.40
N ASN A 57 -5.17 2.75 -17.15
CA ASN A 57 -6.04 1.69 -16.63
C ASN A 57 -7.26 2.22 -15.85
N LEU A 58 -7.77 3.40 -16.22
CA LEU A 58 -8.90 4.05 -15.54
C LEU A 58 -10.23 3.29 -15.68
N ASP A 59 -10.35 2.36 -16.60
CA ASP A 59 -11.46 1.43 -16.76
C ASP A 59 -11.56 0.41 -15.61
N SER A 60 -10.45 0.12 -14.95
CA SER A 60 -10.35 -0.91 -13.90
C SER A 60 -9.75 -0.39 -12.59
N TRP A 61 -9.32 0.85 -12.57
CA TRP A 61 -8.70 1.53 -11.44
C TRP A 61 -9.17 3.00 -11.37
N MET A 62 -9.72 3.41 -10.24
CA MET A 62 -10.08 4.83 -10.05
C MET A 62 -8.82 5.73 -10.12
N PRO A 63 -8.99 7.01 -10.47
CA PRO A 63 -7.87 7.94 -10.49
C PRO A 63 -7.06 7.92 -9.19
N LEU A 64 -5.73 7.97 -9.33
CA LEU A 64 -4.81 7.95 -8.19
C LEU A 64 -5.06 9.17 -7.30
N THR A 65 -5.10 8.96 -5.98
CA THR A 65 -5.25 10.06 -5.03
C THR A 65 -4.06 11.03 -5.11
N THR A 66 -4.29 12.30 -4.84
CA THR A 66 -3.25 13.33 -4.87
C THR A 66 -2.06 13.02 -3.96
N SER A 67 -2.29 12.29 -2.85
CA SER A 67 -1.23 11.85 -1.93
C SER A 67 -0.15 10.96 -2.60
N PHE A 68 -0.47 10.29 -3.72
CA PHE A 68 0.45 9.46 -4.49
C PHE A 68 0.84 10.03 -5.85
N ARG A 69 0.43 11.27 -6.15
CA ARG A 69 0.86 11.97 -7.36
C ARG A 69 2.13 12.76 -7.11
N GLU A 70 3.03 12.74 -8.08
CA GLU A 70 4.24 13.54 -8.07
C GLU A 70 3.87 15.01 -8.38
N HIS A 71 4.03 15.87 -7.40
CA HIS A 71 3.86 17.32 -7.52
C HIS A 71 4.69 18.02 -6.43
N PRO A 72 4.97 19.33 -6.51
CA PRO A 72 5.69 20.05 -5.45
C PRO A 72 5.05 19.84 -4.08
N GLY A 73 5.74 19.10 -3.18
CA GLY A 73 5.24 18.68 -1.85
C GLY A 73 4.33 17.47 -1.83
N GLY A 74 4.10 16.81 -2.97
CA GLY A 74 3.47 15.51 -3.08
C GLY A 74 4.41 14.35 -2.80
N ALA A 75 4.10 13.19 -3.37
CA ALA A 75 4.95 12.03 -3.29
C ALA A 75 6.21 12.23 -4.13
N THR A 76 7.38 11.91 -3.56
CA THR A 76 8.67 11.87 -4.24
C THR A 76 9.38 10.57 -3.88
N ASN A 77 10.39 10.18 -4.66
CA ASN A 77 11.20 8.99 -4.33
C ASN A 77 12.03 9.15 -3.05
N GLU A 78 12.11 10.36 -2.48
CA GLU A 78 12.73 10.62 -1.17
C GLU A 78 11.74 10.37 -0.02
N THR A 79 10.46 10.66 -0.25
CA THR A 79 9.39 10.54 0.75
C THR A 79 8.53 9.29 0.57
N GLY A 80 8.85 8.45 -0.41
CA GLY A 80 8.07 7.26 -0.69
C GLY A 80 8.76 6.28 -1.63
N PHE A 81 8.08 5.21 -1.95
CA PHE A 81 8.50 4.24 -2.95
C PHE A 81 7.28 3.66 -3.69
N VAL A 82 7.56 3.13 -4.86
CA VAL A 82 6.60 2.39 -5.68
C VAL A 82 7.16 1.01 -5.98
N ILE A 83 6.34 -0.02 -5.84
CA ILE A 83 6.61 -1.39 -6.28
C ILE A 83 5.72 -1.65 -7.49
N LEU A 84 6.34 -2.04 -8.60
CA LEU A 84 5.68 -2.50 -9.80
C LEU A 84 5.83 -4.02 -9.90
N GLY A 85 4.75 -4.70 -10.22
CA GLY A 85 4.77 -6.12 -10.55
C GLY A 85 4.60 -6.30 -12.05
N ARG A 86 5.59 -6.94 -12.71
CA ARG A 86 5.54 -7.24 -14.14
C ARG A 86 5.27 -8.69 -14.41
N ASN A 87 4.59 -8.98 -15.51
CA ASN A 87 4.47 -10.33 -16.04
C ASN A 87 5.70 -10.71 -16.89
N LEU A 88 5.71 -11.92 -17.45
CA LEU A 88 6.78 -12.39 -18.33
C LEU A 88 6.94 -11.58 -19.62
N ALA A 89 5.90 -10.92 -20.09
CA ALA A 89 5.95 -10.04 -21.25
C ALA A 89 6.49 -8.63 -20.91
N GLY A 90 6.85 -8.37 -19.64
CA GLY A 90 7.34 -7.08 -19.18
C GLY A 90 6.23 -6.04 -18.90
N GLU A 91 4.96 -6.42 -19.03
CA GLU A 91 3.83 -5.54 -18.78
C GLU A 91 3.58 -5.37 -17.28
N VAL A 92 3.25 -4.15 -16.82
CA VAL A 92 2.87 -3.92 -15.44
C VAL A 92 1.47 -4.50 -15.19
N VAL A 93 1.37 -5.40 -14.22
CA VAL A 93 0.13 -6.12 -13.87
C VAL A 93 -0.27 -5.95 -12.41
N ALA A 94 0.60 -5.37 -11.60
CA ALA A 94 0.35 -5.05 -10.20
C ALA A 94 1.10 -3.79 -9.79
N THR A 95 0.54 -3.03 -8.86
CA THR A 95 1.19 -1.86 -8.28
C THR A 95 0.96 -1.81 -6.77
N GLN A 96 1.90 -1.20 -6.06
CA GLN A 96 1.83 -0.85 -4.64
C GLN A 96 2.69 0.38 -4.41
N ALA A 97 2.23 1.32 -3.60
CA ALA A 97 3.03 2.47 -3.20
C ALA A 97 2.93 2.70 -1.69
N ALA A 98 3.94 3.36 -1.14
CA ALA A 98 3.89 3.90 0.20
C ALA A 98 4.64 5.23 0.26
N ARG A 99 4.25 6.08 1.20
CA ARG A 99 4.97 7.31 1.53
C ARG A 99 4.96 7.55 3.02
N ILE A 100 5.93 8.37 3.48
CA ILE A 100 6.09 8.76 4.89
C ILE A 100 5.69 10.21 5.10
N PHE A 101 5.06 10.48 6.24
CA PHE A 101 4.80 11.82 6.75
C PHE A 101 5.48 11.99 8.12
N ASP A 102 5.90 13.19 8.42
CA ASP A 102 6.35 13.60 9.74
C ASP A 102 5.30 14.50 10.38
N TRP A 103 4.55 13.94 11.34
CA TRP A 103 3.46 14.60 12.05
C TRP A 103 3.72 14.68 13.56
N HIS A 104 4.97 14.93 13.97
CA HIS A 104 5.31 15.07 15.40
C HIS A 104 4.55 16.22 16.09
N ASN A 105 4.17 17.27 15.36
CA ASN A 105 3.47 18.45 15.88
C ASN A 105 2.01 18.55 15.39
N THR A 106 1.48 17.50 14.81
CA THR A 106 0.12 17.46 14.27
C THR A 106 -0.40 16.02 14.28
N ASN A 107 -1.56 15.76 13.70
CA ASN A 107 -2.14 14.43 13.60
C ASN A 107 -2.91 14.26 12.28
N PHE A 108 -3.29 13.02 11.97
CA PHE A 108 -3.99 12.71 10.72
C PHE A 108 -5.26 13.54 10.53
N LYS A 109 -6.08 13.74 11.57
CA LYS A 109 -7.32 14.50 11.47
C LYS A 109 -7.04 15.94 11.03
N ALA A 110 -6.14 16.63 11.74
CA ALA A 110 -5.78 18.00 11.41
C ALA A 110 -5.18 18.15 10.00
N GLU A 111 -4.34 17.20 9.59
CA GLU A 111 -3.74 17.19 8.25
C GLU A 111 -4.77 16.91 7.15
N ALA A 112 -5.69 15.97 7.38
CA ALA A 112 -6.73 15.64 6.41
C ALA A 112 -7.79 16.76 6.29
N GLU A 113 -8.31 17.28 7.40
CA GLU A 113 -9.33 18.32 7.40
C GLU A 113 -8.82 19.67 6.89
N SER A 114 -7.52 19.98 7.11
CA SER A 114 -6.86 21.14 6.48
C SER A 114 -6.45 20.89 5.03
N LEU A 115 -6.65 19.69 4.48
CA LEU A 115 -6.22 19.23 3.16
C LEU A 115 -4.70 19.14 2.97
N ARG A 116 -3.85 19.37 3.99
CA ARG A 116 -2.39 19.21 3.89
C ARG A 116 -1.94 17.76 3.67
N PHE A 117 -2.77 16.80 4.05
CA PHE A 117 -2.57 15.39 3.68
C PHE A 117 -2.59 15.16 2.16
N PHE A 118 -3.34 15.99 1.43
CA PHE A 118 -3.53 15.87 -0.02
C PHE A 118 -2.68 16.85 -0.82
N TYR A 119 -2.44 18.05 -0.28
CA TYR A 119 -1.78 19.17 -0.97
C TYR A 119 -0.73 19.81 -0.09
N ARG A 120 0.37 20.26 -0.69
CA ARG A 120 1.35 21.09 0.02
C ARG A 120 0.82 22.47 0.36
N ASP A 121 0.12 23.07 -0.58
CA ASP A 121 -0.51 24.39 -0.45
C ASP A 121 -2.01 24.26 -0.78
N PRO A 122 -2.84 23.85 0.21
CA PRO A 122 -4.27 23.70 -0.02
C PRO A 122 -4.97 24.98 -0.46
N ALA A 123 -4.47 26.16 -0.09
CA ALA A 123 -5.07 27.42 -0.48
C ALA A 123 -4.98 27.64 -1.99
N ARG A 124 -3.89 27.18 -2.61
CA ARG A 124 -3.65 27.31 -4.06
C ARG A 124 -4.19 26.10 -4.85
N ASP A 125 -3.99 24.88 -4.33
CA ASP A 125 -4.08 23.67 -5.14
C ASP A 125 -5.41 22.93 -5.01
N ARG A 126 -6.23 23.22 -3.95
CA ARG A 126 -7.55 22.61 -3.77
C ARG A 126 -8.55 23.07 -4.81
N ARG A 127 -9.50 22.23 -5.13
CA ARG A 127 -10.67 22.61 -5.92
C ARG A 127 -11.60 23.53 -5.12
N ALA A 128 -12.36 24.37 -5.83
CA ALA A 128 -13.38 25.19 -5.18
C ALA A 128 -14.43 24.31 -4.47
N GLY A 129 -14.56 24.50 -3.17
CA GLY A 129 -15.46 23.75 -2.30
C GLY A 129 -14.98 22.34 -1.94
N GLU A 130 -13.73 21.97 -2.25
CA GLU A 130 -13.12 20.74 -1.75
C GLU A 130 -12.90 20.83 -0.23
N ALA A 131 -13.34 19.79 0.48
CA ALA A 131 -13.20 19.66 1.93
C ALA A 131 -13.03 18.20 2.32
N CYS A 132 -12.40 17.96 3.46
CA CYS A 132 -12.29 16.65 4.07
C CYS A 132 -12.86 16.69 5.48
N PHE A 133 -13.60 15.66 5.87
CA PHE A 133 -14.16 15.47 7.21
C PHE A 133 -13.70 14.14 7.75
N VAL A 134 -13.18 14.13 8.99
CA VAL A 134 -12.65 12.94 9.63
C VAL A 134 -13.37 12.68 10.93
N SER A 135 -14.08 11.53 11.02
CA SER A 135 -14.82 11.09 12.20
C SER A 135 -14.20 9.90 12.92
N ALA A 136 -13.12 9.31 12.38
CA ALA A 136 -12.44 8.19 13.03
C ALA A 136 -11.86 8.62 14.39
N PRO A 137 -12.21 7.95 15.51
CA PRO A 137 -11.69 8.31 16.84
C PRO A 137 -10.16 8.25 16.93
N ALA A 138 -9.54 7.28 16.23
CA ALA A 138 -8.10 7.12 16.20
C ALA A 138 -7.37 8.24 15.46
N ALA A 139 -8.04 9.02 14.61
CA ALA A 139 -7.41 10.01 13.74
C ALA A 139 -6.67 11.12 14.51
N GLU A 140 -7.11 11.47 15.72
CA GLU A 140 -6.47 12.47 16.59
C GLU A 140 -5.20 11.94 17.25
N THR A 141 -5.04 10.62 17.37
CA THR A 141 -3.87 9.97 17.97
C THR A 141 -2.84 9.48 16.94
N ILE A 142 -3.15 9.53 15.66
CA ILE A 142 -2.22 9.18 14.58
C ILE A 142 -1.28 10.36 14.33
N SER A 143 -0.08 10.30 14.92
CA SER A 143 0.95 11.33 14.90
C SER A 143 2.35 10.71 14.81
N GLY A 144 3.40 11.52 14.81
CA GLY A 144 4.79 11.07 14.68
C GLY A 144 5.15 10.75 13.23
N LYS A 145 5.95 9.72 13.02
CA LYS A 145 6.24 9.19 11.69
C LYS A 145 5.10 8.31 11.22
N VAL A 146 4.36 8.73 10.22
CA VAL A 146 3.17 8.01 9.73
C VAL A 146 3.40 7.56 8.29
N ALA A 147 3.39 6.25 8.08
CA ALA A 147 3.45 5.66 6.75
C ALA A 147 2.03 5.55 6.16
N LEU A 148 1.85 5.97 4.92
CA LEU A 148 0.64 5.76 4.14
C LEU A 148 0.88 4.66 3.11
N GLY A 149 0.11 3.59 3.17
CA GLY A 149 0.08 2.55 2.14
C GLY A 149 -1.06 2.77 1.15
N GLY A 150 -0.81 2.56 -0.15
CA GLY A 150 -1.82 2.71 -1.18
C GLY A 150 -1.30 2.44 -2.58
N GLY A 151 -1.91 3.05 -3.60
CA GLY A 151 -1.53 2.82 -5.00
C GLY A 151 -1.68 1.36 -5.44
N ILE A 152 -2.60 0.62 -4.81
CA ILE A 152 -2.80 -0.81 -5.06
C ILE A 152 -3.70 -0.99 -6.26
N TRP A 153 -3.19 -1.70 -7.25
CA TRP A 153 -3.96 -2.15 -8.39
C TRP A 153 -3.46 -3.50 -8.89
N TYR A 154 -4.36 -4.29 -9.41
CA TYR A 154 -4.09 -5.53 -10.11
C TYR A 154 -4.85 -5.54 -11.42
N ARG A 155 -4.15 -5.83 -12.52
CA ARG A 155 -4.79 -6.01 -13.82
C ARG A 155 -5.89 -7.06 -13.70
N PRO A 156 -7.06 -6.91 -14.34
CA PRO A 156 -8.21 -7.78 -14.13
C PRO A 156 -7.94 -9.29 -14.23
N ASP A 157 -7.09 -9.71 -15.16
CA ASP A 157 -6.68 -11.11 -15.37
C ASP A 157 -5.74 -11.64 -14.28
N PHE A 158 -5.07 -10.77 -13.51
CA PHE A 158 -4.23 -11.11 -12.36
C PHE A 158 -4.98 -11.06 -11.02
N ARG A 159 -6.24 -10.64 -11.02
CA ARG A 159 -7.10 -10.73 -9.84
C ARG A 159 -7.36 -12.22 -9.53
N ARG A 160 -7.70 -12.57 -8.28
CA ARG A 160 -7.90 -13.94 -7.79
C ARG A 160 -6.63 -14.79 -7.64
N LEU A 161 -5.45 -14.25 -7.93
CA LEU A 161 -4.16 -14.92 -7.68
C LEU A 161 -3.62 -14.70 -6.26
N LYS A 162 -4.44 -14.24 -5.31
CA LYS A 162 -4.04 -13.89 -3.92
C LYS A 162 -2.91 -12.82 -3.82
N LEU A 163 -2.61 -12.10 -4.91
CA LEU A 163 -1.58 -11.05 -4.92
C LEU A 163 -1.89 -9.91 -3.95
N GLY A 164 -3.18 -9.63 -3.71
CA GLY A 164 -3.64 -8.64 -2.73
C GLY A 164 -3.32 -9.00 -1.27
N GLU A 165 -2.97 -10.25 -0.99
CA GLU A 165 -2.49 -10.70 0.32
C GLU A 165 -0.96 -10.62 0.42
N ILE A 166 -0.25 -10.70 -0.69
CA ILE A 166 1.21 -10.79 -0.77
C ILE A 166 1.86 -9.42 -0.92
N ILE A 167 1.58 -8.73 -2.03
CA ILE A 167 2.31 -7.51 -2.42
C ILE A 167 2.12 -6.37 -1.41
N PRO A 168 0.91 -6.12 -0.84
CA PRO A 168 0.76 -5.10 0.18
C PRO A 168 1.53 -5.39 1.48
N ARG A 169 1.70 -6.67 1.85
CA ARG A 169 2.54 -7.04 2.99
C ARG A 169 4.02 -6.77 2.71
N ILE A 170 4.50 -7.05 1.49
CA ILE A 170 5.86 -6.66 1.07
C ILE A 170 6.04 -5.15 1.20
N GLY A 171 5.11 -4.34 0.67
CA GLY A 171 5.20 -2.88 0.75
C GLY A 171 5.22 -2.37 2.20
N ARG A 172 4.35 -2.90 3.09
CA ARG A 172 4.31 -2.48 4.50
C ARG A 172 5.56 -2.92 5.29
N ALA A 173 6.02 -4.14 5.06
CA ALA A 173 7.25 -4.64 5.65
C ALA A 173 8.45 -3.76 5.23
N TYR A 174 8.53 -3.40 3.94
CA TYR A 174 9.58 -2.53 3.43
C TYR A 174 9.49 -1.11 4.02
N ALA A 175 8.29 -0.54 4.14
CA ALA A 175 8.09 0.74 4.81
C ALA A 175 8.59 0.71 6.26
N LEU A 176 8.35 -0.39 7.01
CA LEU A 176 8.87 -0.56 8.35
C LEU A 176 10.40 -0.56 8.38
N THR A 177 11.02 -1.33 7.48
CA THR A 177 12.49 -1.42 7.44
C THR A 177 13.15 -0.11 7.04
N LEU A 178 12.46 0.70 6.24
CA LEU A 178 13.01 1.94 5.70
C LEU A 178 12.85 3.12 6.66
N TRP A 179 11.69 3.23 7.33
CA TRP A 179 11.31 4.45 8.05
C TRP A 179 11.15 4.31 9.56
N ASN A 180 11.00 3.08 10.08
CA ASN A 180 10.67 2.86 11.50
C ASN A 180 9.52 3.78 11.96
N TYR A 181 8.39 3.70 11.26
CA TYR A 181 7.23 4.54 11.51
C TYR A 181 6.52 4.20 12.84
N ASP A 182 5.78 5.16 13.41
CA ASP A 182 4.95 4.97 14.61
C ASP A 182 3.58 4.36 14.27
N SER A 183 3.04 4.71 13.11
CA SER A 183 1.77 4.18 12.59
C SER A 183 1.82 4.01 11.08
N LEU A 184 1.17 2.97 10.59
CA LEU A 184 0.86 2.81 9.18
C LEU A 184 -0.65 2.98 9.00
N ILE A 185 -1.04 3.78 8.01
CA ILE A 185 -2.43 4.02 7.65
C ILE A 185 -2.70 3.65 6.20
N ALA A 186 -3.96 3.40 5.90
CA ALA A 186 -4.49 3.35 4.54
C ALA A 186 -5.90 3.95 4.52
N THR A 187 -6.25 4.62 3.42
CA THR A 187 -7.63 5.03 3.14
C THR A 187 -8.22 4.07 2.12
N ILE A 188 -9.33 3.43 2.46
CA ILE A 188 -9.92 2.33 1.69
C ILE A 188 -11.35 2.71 1.29
N THR A 189 -11.70 2.61 0.00
CA THR A 189 -13.07 2.88 -0.46
C THR A 189 -14.06 1.90 0.17
N GLN A 190 -15.29 2.36 0.45
CA GLN A 190 -16.34 1.50 1.02
C GLN A 190 -16.61 0.27 0.15
N GLN A 191 -16.53 0.39 -1.16
CA GLN A 191 -16.68 -0.75 -2.07
C GLN A 191 -15.62 -1.84 -1.82
N ASN A 192 -14.39 -1.45 -1.48
CA ASN A 192 -13.32 -2.39 -1.17
C ASN A 192 -13.48 -2.98 0.24
N VAL A 193 -13.96 -2.21 1.21
CA VAL A 193 -14.30 -2.71 2.55
C VAL A 193 -15.41 -3.78 2.45
N GLN A 194 -16.48 -3.52 1.70
CA GLN A 194 -17.57 -4.47 1.48
C GLN A 194 -17.09 -5.78 0.82
N LYS A 195 -16.04 -5.75 0.03
CA LYS A 195 -15.38 -6.93 -0.56
C LYS A 195 -14.38 -7.59 0.39
N ALA A 196 -14.33 -7.20 1.66
CA ALA A 196 -13.38 -7.67 2.67
C ALA A 196 -11.91 -7.52 2.22
N PHE A 197 -11.60 -6.48 1.44
CA PHE A 197 -10.24 -6.21 0.98
C PHE A 197 -9.32 -5.80 2.13
N ASP A 198 -9.86 -5.06 3.09
CA ASP A 198 -9.25 -4.69 4.36
C ASP A 198 -8.73 -5.91 5.14
N LYS A 199 -9.56 -6.95 5.29
CA LYS A 199 -9.19 -8.20 5.98
C LYS A 199 -8.06 -8.93 5.27
N ARG A 200 -8.08 -8.96 3.92
CA ARG A 200 -7.00 -9.54 3.11
C ARG A 200 -5.69 -8.77 3.26
N LEU A 201 -5.78 -7.47 3.48
CA LEU A 201 -4.63 -6.63 3.81
C LEU A 201 -4.10 -6.87 5.24
N GLY A 202 -4.82 -7.57 6.11
CA GLY A 202 -4.42 -7.84 7.49
C GLY A 202 -4.60 -6.66 8.45
N PHE A 203 -5.40 -5.65 8.10
CA PHE A 203 -5.78 -4.59 9.03
C PHE A 203 -6.81 -5.10 10.03
N LEU A 204 -6.60 -4.81 11.30
CA LEU A 204 -7.51 -5.13 12.40
C LEU A 204 -8.25 -3.89 12.93
N ASP A 205 -7.62 -2.71 12.82
CA ASP A 205 -8.18 -1.43 13.25
C ASP A 205 -8.66 -0.67 12.00
N ILE A 206 -9.99 -0.69 11.78
CA ILE A 206 -10.64 -0.09 10.62
C ILE A 206 -11.89 0.63 11.08
N THR A 207 -11.99 1.92 10.74
CA THR A 207 -13.19 2.72 10.96
C THR A 207 -13.85 3.02 9.60
N PRO A 208 -14.96 2.34 9.26
CA PRO A 208 -15.67 2.56 8.00
C PRO A 208 -16.25 3.98 7.93
N SER A 209 -16.42 4.52 6.70
CA SER A 209 -17.06 5.81 6.42
C SER A 209 -16.58 6.96 7.31
N SER A 210 -15.29 6.97 7.61
CA SER A 210 -14.72 7.89 8.60
C SER A 210 -13.85 9.00 8.02
N VAL A 211 -13.58 8.95 6.71
CA VAL A 211 -12.87 10.00 5.97
C VAL A 211 -13.71 10.34 4.73
N VAL A 212 -14.38 11.47 4.76
CA VAL A 212 -15.29 11.89 3.69
C VAL A 212 -14.70 13.09 2.96
N MET A 213 -14.38 12.90 1.69
CA MET A 213 -13.97 13.99 0.78
C MET A 213 -15.17 14.52 0.05
N ARG A 214 -15.34 15.84 0.05
CA ARG A 214 -16.33 16.56 -0.74
C ARG A 214 -15.65 17.20 -1.94
N ARG A 215 -16.25 17.09 -3.12
CA ARG A 215 -15.72 17.64 -4.37
C ARG A 215 -14.25 17.26 -4.63
N SER A 216 -13.86 16.06 -4.23
CA SER A 216 -12.49 15.56 -4.38
C SER A 216 -11.99 15.68 -5.81
N ALA A 217 -10.72 16.04 -5.98
CA ALA A 217 -10.05 16.02 -7.26
C ALA A 217 -9.91 14.58 -7.84
N THR A 218 -10.00 13.57 -6.99
CA THR A 218 -9.96 12.15 -7.39
C THR A 218 -11.28 11.69 -7.99
N VAL A 219 -12.41 12.21 -7.47
CA VAL A 219 -13.77 11.92 -7.96
C VAL A 219 -14.45 13.24 -8.30
N PRO A 220 -14.28 13.76 -9.52
CA PRO A 220 -14.69 15.11 -9.90
C PRO A 220 -16.16 15.42 -9.68
N ASP A 221 -17.03 14.43 -9.84
CA ASP A 221 -18.49 14.60 -9.85
C ASP A 221 -19.16 14.09 -8.59
N GLY A 222 -18.39 13.72 -7.56
CA GLY A 222 -18.96 13.15 -6.34
C GLY A 222 -18.07 13.24 -5.12
N ASP A 223 -18.65 12.79 -4.01
CA ASP A 223 -17.95 12.65 -2.75
C ASP A 223 -17.24 11.29 -2.68
N LEU A 224 -16.12 11.26 -2.01
CA LEU A 224 -15.38 10.03 -1.77
C LEU A 224 -15.53 9.65 -0.29
N ASP A 225 -16.17 8.52 -0.03
CA ASP A 225 -16.34 7.96 1.30
C ASP A 225 -15.32 6.85 1.52
N LEU A 226 -14.46 7.03 2.50
CA LEU A 226 -13.34 6.16 2.80
C LEU A 226 -13.39 5.63 4.23
N ALA A 227 -12.97 4.39 4.42
CA ALA A 227 -12.57 3.87 5.71
C ALA A 227 -11.14 4.31 6.02
N LEU A 228 -10.85 4.62 7.27
CA LEU A 228 -9.50 4.74 7.78
C LEU A 228 -9.08 3.39 8.36
N ALA A 229 -8.04 2.79 7.81
CA ALA A 229 -7.38 1.61 8.35
C ALA A 229 -6.06 2.03 9.00
N ARG A 230 -5.74 1.44 10.15
CA ARG A 230 -4.53 1.70 10.93
C ARG A 230 -3.86 0.39 11.34
N MET A 231 -2.55 0.43 11.45
CA MET A 231 -1.72 -0.67 11.95
C MET A 231 -0.49 -0.12 12.65
N THR A 232 -0.14 -0.67 13.80
CA THR A 232 1.14 -0.39 14.47
C THR A 232 2.24 -1.29 13.91
N PRO A 233 3.55 -0.96 14.13
CA PRO A 233 4.65 -1.85 13.75
C PRO A 233 4.53 -3.26 14.34
N MET A 234 4.07 -3.38 15.59
CA MET A 234 3.90 -4.67 16.26
C MET A 234 2.78 -5.48 15.60
N GLN A 235 1.62 -4.88 15.34
CA GLN A 235 0.53 -5.53 14.60
C GLN A 235 0.95 -5.98 13.21
N LEU A 236 1.80 -5.20 12.51
CA LEU A 236 2.36 -5.64 11.24
C LEU A 236 3.24 -6.88 11.41
N VAL A 237 4.15 -6.89 12.37
CA VAL A 237 5.03 -8.05 12.60
C VAL A 237 4.20 -9.29 12.91
N ASP A 238 3.17 -9.18 13.73
CA ASP A 238 2.24 -10.29 14.06
C ASP A 238 1.48 -10.77 12.81
N ASP A 239 0.98 -9.85 11.96
CA ASP A 239 0.33 -10.19 10.68
C ASP A 239 1.29 -10.94 9.74
N LEU A 240 2.56 -10.51 9.67
CA LEU A 240 3.57 -11.17 8.84
C LEU A 240 3.93 -12.55 9.37
N PHE A 241 3.99 -12.76 10.69
CA PHE A 241 4.19 -14.09 11.29
C PHE A 241 3.05 -15.04 10.94
N GLY A 242 1.80 -14.59 11.14
CA GLY A 242 0.62 -15.39 10.79
C GLY A 242 0.55 -15.72 9.30
N PHE A 243 0.95 -14.77 8.46
CA PHE A 243 1.01 -14.96 7.01
C PHE A 243 2.05 -16.01 6.59
N LEU A 244 3.26 -15.99 7.18
CA LEU A 244 4.28 -16.99 6.90
C LEU A 244 3.88 -18.39 7.36
N ALA A 245 3.27 -18.52 8.54
CA ALA A 245 2.75 -19.80 9.03
C ALA A 245 1.71 -20.41 8.06
N GLY A 246 0.86 -19.56 7.46
CA GLY A 246 -0.08 -19.99 6.41
C GLY A 246 0.59 -20.52 5.15
N PHE A 247 1.72 -19.94 4.73
CA PHE A 247 2.49 -20.46 3.59
C PHE A 247 3.14 -21.82 3.86
N ASP A 248 3.70 -22.00 5.04
CA ASP A 248 4.34 -23.26 5.40
C ASP A 248 3.29 -24.40 5.42
N ALA A 249 2.10 -24.15 5.95
CA ALA A 249 0.98 -25.10 5.93
C ALA A 249 0.49 -25.44 4.50
N GLU A 250 0.44 -24.47 3.58
CA GLU A 250 0.09 -24.75 2.16
C GLU A 250 1.16 -25.59 1.46
N ILE A 251 2.43 -25.44 1.81
CA ILE A 251 3.53 -26.24 1.27
C ILE A 251 3.45 -27.68 1.78
N ASP A 252 3.24 -27.85 3.08
CA ASP A 252 3.14 -29.17 3.73
C ASP A 252 1.94 -29.96 3.18
N ALA A 253 0.76 -29.33 3.01
CA ALA A 253 -0.41 -29.96 2.43
C ALA A 253 -0.16 -30.47 0.99
N ARG A 254 0.56 -29.71 0.17
CA ARG A 254 0.92 -30.14 -1.21
C ARG A 254 1.95 -31.26 -1.25
N ILE A 255 2.81 -31.38 -0.25
CA ILE A 255 3.76 -32.47 -0.14
C ILE A 255 3.01 -33.76 0.21
N ASP A 256 2.04 -33.69 1.11
CA ASP A 256 1.22 -34.82 1.51
C ASP A 256 0.30 -35.32 0.39
N GLU A 257 -0.32 -34.40 -0.38
CA GLU A 257 -1.11 -34.74 -1.58
C GLU A 257 -0.30 -35.44 -2.67
N ARG A 258 1.04 -35.22 -2.76
CA ARG A 258 1.93 -35.88 -3.73
C ARG A 258 2.46 -37.24 -3.24
N ARG A 259 2.28 -37.54 -1.94
CA ARG A 259 2.70 -38.78 -1.32
C ARG A 259 1.56 -39.81 -1.17
N ALA A 260 0.32 -39.35 -1.32
CA ALA A 260 -0.91 -40.13 -1.34
C ALA A 260 -1.29 -40.54 -2.77
#